data_d69b9c7b0c1ef21319611f93f29e72e1
#
_entry.id   d69b9c7b0c1ef21319611f93f29e72e1
#
_cell.length_a   1.000
_cell.length_b   1.000
_cell.length_c   1.000
_cell.angle_alpha   90.00
_cell.angle_beta   90.00
_cell.angle_gamma   90.00
#
_symmetry.space_group_name_H-M   'P 1'
#
loop_
_entity.id
_entity.type
_entity.pdbx_description
1 polymer ?
#
loop_
_entity_poly.entity_id
_entity_poly.type
_entity_poly.pdbx_seq_one_letter_code
_entity_poly.pdbx_strand_id
1 'polypeptide(L)'
;EVTGEETKKFTTSGILTYNEKTGKLFYFYYGKNGLSGKSGKTTTAFYTAVLDPVTLAVESNKRNSLAREMAGSAYGELMQDCVMYDESGNLYLAAITEKDDLEQGHLLRINNGEIDFDATYEGYPNADGKLLTIQYLGNGKALAYARNDAAGTAIDSYSHYYSIIDLTTGERTRLSYEGKELA
;
A
#
# COMPACT_ATOMS: atom_id res chain seq x y z
N GLU A 1 13.38 -9.08 16.88
CA GLU A 1 13.89 -10.37 16.37
C GLU A 1 12.99 -10.82 15.21
N VAL A 2 13.58 -10.97 14.05
CA VAL A 2 12.89 -11.50 12.88
C VAL A 2 12.97 -13.01 12.99
N THR A 3 11.93 -13.61 13.51
CA THR A 3 11.89 -15.06 13.71
C THR A 3 11.05 -15.72 12.63
N GLY A 4 11.58 -16.76 12.03
CA GLY A 4 10.81 -17.82 11.39
C GLY A 4 10.70 -17.80 9.88
N GLU A 5 11.13 -16.74 9.21
CA GLU A 5 11.25 -16.75 7.74
C GLU A 5 12.69 -16.45 7.37
N GLU A 6 13.14 -16.98 6.25
CA GLU A 6 14.48 -16.72 5.73
C GLU A 6 14.57 -15.30 5.14
N THR A 7 14.27 -14.29 5.97
CA THR A 7 14.49 -12.89 5.61
C THR A 7 15.99 -12.63 5.64
N LYS A 8 16.57 -12.39 4.47
CA LYS A 8 18.01 -12.10 4.31
C LYS A 8 18.31 -10.61 4.31
N LYS A 9 17.32 -9.79 3.98
CA LYS A 9 17.39 -8.33 4.08
C LYS A 9 16.02 -7.71 4.25
N PHE A 10 15.99 -6.50 4.75
CA PHE A 10 14.83 -5.62 4.67
C PHE A 10 14.99 -4.65 3.51
N THR A 11 13.86 -4.08 3.09
CA THR A 11 13.88 -2.97 2.12
C THR A 11 14.64 -1.79 2.72
N THR A 12 15.53 -1.21 1.93
CA THR A 12 16.29 -0.01 2.32
C THR A 12 15.51 1.27 2.05
N SER A 13 14.51 1.21 1.18
CA SER A 13 13.56 2.28 0.92
C SER A 13 12.18 1.81 1.37
N GLY A 14 11.68 2.39 2.43
CA GLY A 14 10.33 2.21 2.91
C GLY A 14 9.51 3.47 2.67
N ILE A 15 8.23 3.42 3.02
CA ILE A 15 7.37 4.60 3.07
C ILE A 15 7.50 5.21 4.46
N LEU A 16 7.89 6.48 4.53
CA LEU A 16 7.84 7.29 5.74
C LEU A 16 6.77 8.36 5.54
N THR A 17 5.79 8.41 6.44
CA THR A 17 4.69 9.38 6.35
C THR A 17 4.35 9.95 7.72
N TYR A 18 3.89 11.19 7.75
CA TYR A 18 3.53 11.90 8.97
C TYR A 18 2.01 12.05 9.08
N ASN A 19 1.45 11.61 10.19
CA ASN A 19 0.04 11.80 10.52
C ASN A 19 -0.12 13.08 11.33
N GLU A 20 -0.66 14.13 10.72
CA GLU A 20 -0.88 15.43 11.38
C GLU A 20 -1.87 15.37 12.55
N LYS A 21 -2.82 14.43 12.53
CA LYS A 21 -3.84 14.28 13.59
C LYS A 21 -3.27 13.67 14.86
N THR A 22 -2.37 12.70 14.71
CA THR A 22 -1.74 12.01 15.86
C THR A 22 -0.38 12.60 16.23
N GLY A 23 0.24 13.39 15.33
CA GLY A 23 1.59 13.89 15.51
C GLY A 23 2.64 12.78 15.46
N LYS A 24 2.41 11.69 14.72
CA LYS A 24 3.29 10.53 14.65
C LYS A 24 3.82 10.29 13.25
N LEU A 25 5.03 9.74 13.16
CA LEU A 25 5.60 9.20 11.93
C LEU A 25 5.28 7.71 11.84
N PHE A 26 4.82 7.28 10.67
CA PHE A 26 4.67 5.88 10.31
C PHE A 26 5.72 5.49 9.29
N TYR A 27 6.39 4.38 9.51
CA TYR A 27 7.37 3.83 8.59
C TYR A 27 7.02 2.39 8.24
N PHE A 28 6.82 2.13 6.94
CA PHE A 28 6.50 0.80 6.42
C PHE A 28 7.73 0.20 5.75
N TYR A 29 8.02 -1.05 6.09
CA TYR A 29 9.12 -1.80 5.49
C TYR A 29 8.82 -3.30 5.49
N TYR A 30 9.49 -4.04 4.65
CA TYR A 30 9.26 -5.48 4.52
C TYR A 30 10.54 -6.26 4.21
N GLY A 31 10.51 -7.58 4.45
CA GLY A 31 11.62 -8.48 4.26
C GLY A 31 11.65 -9.11 2.87
N LYS A 32 12.86 -9.42 2.41
CA LYS A 32 13.10 -10.22 1.22
C LYS A 32 14.05 -11.38 1.53
N ASN A 33 13.87 -12.53 0.88
CA ASN A 33 14.70 -13.71 1.09
C ASN A 33 15.99 -13.75 0.25
N GLY A 34 16.25 -12.72 -0.54
CA GLY A 34 17.46 -12.55 -1.33
C GLY A 34 18.29 -11.34 -0.93
N LEU A 35 19.61 -11.38 -1.16
CA LEU A 35 20.53 -10.30 -0.79
C LEU A 35 20.61 -9.18 -1.83
N SER A 36 20.35 -9.45 -3.11
CA SER A 36 20.39 -8.43 -4.14
C SER A 36 19.03 -7.74 -4.35
N GLY A 37 19.03 -6.50 -4.86
CA GLY A 37 17.81 -5.74 -5.11
C GLY A 37 16.83 -6.41 -6.07
N LYS A 38 17.37 -7.21 -7.00
CA LYS A 38 16.59 -7.90 -8.04
C LYS A 38 16.31 -9.37 -7.71
N SER A 39 16.92 -9.93 -6.67
CA SER A 39 16.76 -11.32 -6.28
C SER A 39 15.97 -11.44 -5.00
N GLY A 40 15.21 -12.50 -4.92
CA GLY A 40 14.43 -12.87 -3.74
C GLY A 40 12.98 -12.40 -3.83
N LYS A 41 12.11 -13.31 -3.42
CA LYS A 41 10.69 -13.01 -3.23
C LYS A 41 10.53 -12.27 -1.91
N THR A 42 9.47 -11.48 -1.80
CA THR A 42 9.04 -10.93 -0.53
C THR A 42 8.72 -12.06 0.45
N THR A 43 9.07 -11.84 1.69
CA THR A 43 8.67 -12.73 2.80
C THR A 43 7.33 -12.24 3.37
N THR A 44 6.75 -12.98 4.31
CA THR A 44 5.58 -12.52 5.07
C THR A 44 5.94 -11.50 6.16
N ALA A 45 7.18 -11.01 6.17
CA ALA A 45 7.71 -10.06 7.14
C ALA A 45 7.44 -8.62 6.69
N PHE A 46 6.22 -8.14 6.85
CA PHE A 46 5.84 -6.74 6.67
C PHE A 46 5.69 -6.06 8.04
N TYR A 47 6.22 -4.87 8.17
CA TYR A 47 6.27 -4.15 9.44
C TYR A 47 5.75 -2.74 9.33
N THR A 48 5.10 -2.29 10.41
CA THR A 48 4.74 -0.91 10.68
C THR A 48 5.51 -0.45 11.91
N ALA A 49 6.39 0.53 11.76
CA ALA A 49 7.03 1.23 12.86
C ALA A 49 6.38 2.59 13.07
N VAL A 50 6.17 2.96 14.34
CA VAL A 50 5.70 4.29 14.72
C VAL A 50 6.83 4.99 15.46
N LEU A 51 7.13 6.23 15.06
CA LEU A 51 8.23 6.99 15.62
C LEU A 51 7.74 8.35 16.14
N ASP A 52 8.41 8.81 17.17
CA ASP A 52 8.33 10.21 17.60
C ASP A 52 8.95 11.12 16.51
N PRO A 53 8.25 12.16 16.04
CA PRO A 53 8.73 12.96 14.91
C PRO A 53 9.90 13.91 15.25
N VAL A 54 10.16 14.13 16.54
CA VAL A 54 11.22 15.04 17.01
C VAL A 54 12.50 14.28 17.32
N THR A 55 12.36 13.21 18.10
CA THR A 55 13.51 12.40 18.56
C THR A 55 13.86 11.26 17.63
N LEU A 56 12.96 10.88 16.72
CA LEU A 56 13.00 9.72 15.85
C LEU A 56 13.09 8.39 16.64
N ALA A 57 12.76 8.43 17.93
CA ALA A 57 12.70 7.22 18.73
C ALA A 57 11.55 6.32 18.24
N VAL A 58 11.84 5.04 18.09
CA VAL A 58 10.83 4.03 17.74
C VAL A 58 9.97 3.77 18.97
N GLU A 59 8.70 4.15 18.91
CA GLU A 59 7.72 3.93 19.97
C GLU A 59 7.05 2.57 19.86
N SER A 60 6.85 2.11 18.63
CA SER A 60 6.27 0.81 18.33
C SER A 60 6.84 0.24 17.03
N ASN A 61 6.94 -1.08 16.96
CA ASN A 61 7.32 -1.78 15.74
C ASN A 61 6.57 -3.12 15.70
N LYS A 62 5.61 -3.22 14.81
CA LYS A 62 4.74 -4.38 14.72
C LYS A 62 4.86 -5.09 13.39
N ARG A 63 4.91 -6.41 13.43
CA ARG A 63 4.76 -7.27 12.27
C ARG A 63 3.30 -7.37 11.89
N ASN A 64 3.04 -7.25 10.61
CA ASN A 64 1.73 -7.37 10.01
C ASN A 64 1.67 -8.58 9.07
N SER A 65 0.54 -9.28 9.01
CA SER A 65 0.34 -10.44 8.15
C SER A 65 -0.56 -10.18 6.94
N LEU A 66 -1.19 -8.99 6.85
CA LEU A 66 -2.09 -8.68 5.74
C LEU A 66 -1.33 -8.25 4.50
N ALA A 67 -0.29 -7.45 4.67
CA ALA A 67 0.51 -6.96 3.55
C ALA A 67 1.74 -7.83 3.30
N ARG A 68 2.17 -7.89 2.05
CA ARG A 68 3.45 -8.47 1.60
C ARG A 68 4.46 -7.39 1.27
N GLU A 69 4.06 -6.38 0.52
CA GLU A 69 4.87 -5.21 0.16
C GLU A 69 3.98 -4.01 -0.15
N MET A 70 4.59 -2.83 -0.27
CA MET A 70 3.90 -1.64 -0.76
C MET A 70 3.70 -1.75 -2.26
N ALA A 71 2.54 -1.27 -2.76
CA ALA A 71 2.14 -1.44 -4.15
C ALA A 71 3.10 -0.76 -5.15
N GLY A 72 3.67 0.38 -4.80
CA GLY A 72 4.64 1.12 -5.62
C GLY A 72 6.06 0.58 -5.60
N SER A 73 6.35 -0.51 -4.87
CA SER A 73 7.72 -1.00 -4.66
C SER A 73 8.45 -1.41 -5.95
N ALA A 74 7.71 -1.81 -6.99
CA ALA A 74 8.28 -2.13 -8.30
C ALA A 74 8.60 -0.89 -9.14
N TYR A 75 8.10 0.27 -8.73
CA TYR A 75 8.20 1.55 -9.44
C TYR A 75 8.79 2.60 -8.50
N GLY A 76 9.93 2.40 -7.99
CA GLY A 76 10.63 3.15 -6.93
C GLY A 76 10.17 4.58 -6.63
N GLU A 77 9.98 5.40 -7.67
CA GLU A 77 9.49 6.77 -7.57
C GLU A 77 8.03 6.91 -7.12
N LEU A 78 7.20 5.88 -7.31
CA LEU A 78 5.78 5.89 -6.94
C LEU A 78 5.54 5.38 -5.51
N MET A 79 6.57 4.92 -4.81
CA MET A 79 6.42 4.31 -3.50
C MET A 79 5.76 5.25 -2.48
N GLN A 80 6.11 6.53 -2.49
CA GLN A 80 5.54 7.52 -1.57
C GLN A 80 4.06 7.85 -1.88
N ASP A 81 3.61 7.60 -3.11
CA ASP A 81 2.22 7.82 -3.53
C ASP A 81 1.30 6.64 -3.19
N CYS A 82 1.82 5.64 -2.47
CA CYS A 82 1.05 4.50 -2.01
C CYS A 82 0.32 4.74 -0.67
N VAL A 83 0.48 5.91 -0.05
CA VAL A 83 -0.10 6.24 1.26
C VAL A 83 -0.86 7.55 1.21
N MET A 84 -2.00 7.60 1.90
CA MET A 84 -2.80 8.81 2.07
C MET A 84 -3.47 8.83 3.43
N TYR A 85 -4.00 9.99 3.82
CA TYR A 85 -4.85 10.17 5.00
C TYR A 85 -6.20 10.76 4.61
N ASP A 86 -7.27 10.34 5.31
CA ASP A 86 -8.57 11.02 5.22
C ASP A 86 -8.66 12.18 6.22
N GLU A 87 -9.80 12.89 6.24
CA GLU A 87 -10.03 14.04 7.14
C GLU A 87 -10.04 13.63 8.62
N SER A 88 -10.36 12.38 8.92
CA SER A 88 -10.36 11.82 10.28
C SER A 88 -8.98 11.43 10.76
N GLY A 89 -7.98 11.40 9.85
CA GLY A 89 -6.62 10.97 10.15
C GLY A 89 -6.43 9.45 10.06
N ASN A 90 -7.39 8.71 9.47
CA ASN A 90 -7.14 7.32 9.12
C ASN A 90 -6.10 7.26 8.00
N LEU A 91 -5.14 6.37 8.15
CA LEU A 91 -4.12 6.11 7.15
C LEU A 91 -4.60 5.00 6.22
N TYR A 92 -4.40 5.20 4.91
CA TYR A 92 -4.62 4.18 3.89
C TYR A 92 -3.32 3.87 3.17
N LEU A 93 -3.08 2.60 2.95
CA LEU A 93 -1.91 2.08 2.24
C LEU A 93 -2.34 1.23 1.06
N ALA A 94 -1.90 1.60 -0.14
CA ALA A 94 -1.93 0.71 -1.28
C ALA A 94 -0.82 -0.33 -1.11
N ALA A 95 -1.20 -1.58 -0.93
CA ALA A 95 -0.33 -2.70 -0.64
C ALA A 95 -0.51 -3.82 -1.68
N ILE A 96 0.41 -4.78 -1.64
CA ILE A 96 0.24 -6.09 -2.27
C ILE A 96 -0.07 -7.07 -1.15
N THR A 97 -1.18 -7.78 -1.31
CA THR A 97 -1.61 -8.87 -0.44
C THR A 97 -1.62 -10.17 -1.23
N GLU A 98 -1.75 -11.29 -0.54
CA GLU A 98 -1.85 -12.60 -1.17
C GLU A 98 -3.13 -13.30 -0.72
N LYS A 99 -3.87 -13.80 -1.68
CA LYS A 99 -5.05 -14.62 -1.45
C LYS A 99 -5.02 -15.80 -2.43
N ASP A 100 -5.16 -17.02 -1.90
CA ASP A 100 -5.17 -18.26 -2.70
C ASP A 100 -3.92 -18.36 -3.61
N ASP A 101 -2.74 -18.04 -3.07
CA ASP A 101 -1.44 -18.00 -3.76
C ASP A 101 -1.35 -16.96 -4.91
N LEU A 102 -2.31 -16.04 -5.00
CA LEU A 102 -2.31 -14.97 -5.99
C LEU A 102 -2.05 -13.61 -5.33
N GLU A 103 -1.08 -12.90 -5.88
CA GLU A 103 -0.82 -11.50 -5.48
C GLU A 103 -1.87 -10.59 -6.10
N GLN A 104 -2.40 -9.69 -5.28
CA GLN A 104 -3.34 -8.66 -5.71
C GLN A 104 -3.05 -7.32 -5.06
N GLY A 105 -3.35 -6.24 -5.75
CA GLY A 105 -3.37 -4.91 -5.16
C GLY A 105 -4.50 -4.81 -4.13
N HIS A 106 -4.25 -4.12 -3.01
CA HIS A 106 -5.22 -4.00 -1.94
C HIS A 106 -5.06 -2.68 -1.20
N LEU A 107 -6.15 -1.97 -0.98
CA LEU A 107 -6.16 -0.79 -0.13
C LEU A 107 -6.42 -1.22 1.31
N LEU A 108 -5.44 -1.05 2.18
CA LEU A 108 -5.52 -1.35 3.62
C LEU A 108 -5.70 -0.05 4.41
N ARG A 109 -6.27 -0.13 5.62
CA ARG A 109 -6.51 1.00 6.52
C ARG A 109 -5.88 0.79 7.89
N ILE A 110 -5.33 1.86 8.47
CA ILE A 110 -5.02 1.98 9.89
C ILE A 110 -5.93 3.10 10.45
N ASN A 111 -6.74 2.79 11.44
CA ASN A 111 -7.62 3.77 12.06
C ASN A 111 -6.80 4.82 12.82
N ASN A 112 -7.32 6.04 12.89
CA ASN A 112 -6.68 7.14 13.61
C ASN A 112 -6.41 6.75 15.08
N GLY A 113 -5.17 6.91 15.52
CA GLY A 113 -4.71 6.52 16.85
C GLY A 113 -4.26 5.06 16.99
N GLU A 114 -4.53 4.22 15.99
CA GLU A 114 -4.07 2.83 15.95
C GLU A 114 -2.73 2.71 15.21
N ILE A 115 -2.11 1.53 15.30
CA ILE A 115 -0.82 1.23 14.66
C ILE A 115 -0.88 -0.03 13.79
N ASP A 116 -1.93 -0.82 13.93
CA ASP A 116 -2.15 -2.04 13.13
C ASP A 116 -3.20 -1.79 12.06
N PHE A 117 -3.10 -2.54 10.97
CA PHE A 117 -4.17 -2.55 9.98
C PHE A 117 -5.48 -3.06 10.57
N ASP A 118 -6.55 -2.38 10.23
CA ASP A 118 -7.90 -2.74 10.63
C ASP A 118 -8.35 -4.00 9.88
N ALA A 119 -8.35 -5.13 10.58
CA ALA A 119 -8.76 -6.41 10.02
C ALA A 119 -10.26 -6.49 9.67
N THR A 120 -11.07 -5.53 10.15
CA THR A 120 -12.51 -5.46 9.83
C THR A 120 -12.77 -4.62 8.59
N TYR A 121 -11.79 -3.85 8.13
CA TYR A 121 -11.87 -3.09 6.91
C TYR A 121 -11.58 -4.03 5.73
N GLU A 122 -12.59 -4.37 4.96
CA GLU A 122 -12.44 -5.29 3.82
C GLU A 122 -11.50 -4.72 2.75
N GLY A 123 -11.32 -3.41 2.76
CA GLY A 123 -10.49 -2.71 1.82
C GLY A 123 -11.03 -2.79 0.40
N TYR A 124 -10.12 -2.60 -0.55
CA TYR A 124 -10.47 -2.67 -1.97
C TYR A 124 -9.45 -3.59 -2.66
N PRO A 125 -9.70 -4.90 -2.64
CA PRO A 125 -8.88 -5.80 -3.44
C PRO A 125 -9.07 -5.44 -4.91
N ASN A 126 -7.96 -5.21 -5.61
CA ASN A 126 -8.00 -5.03 -7.04
C ASN A 126 -7.81 -6.40 -7.72
N ALA A 127 -8.91 -7.10 -7.97
CA ALA A 127 -8.89 -8.40 -8.60
C ALA A 127 -8.26 -8.39 -10.01
N ASP A 128 -8.22 -7.22 -10.65
CA ASP A 128 -7.63 -7.06 -11.98
C ASP A 128 -6.10 -7.03 -11.95
N GLY A 129 -5.47 -6.72 -10.81
CA GLY A 129 -4.02 -6.63 -10.70
C GLY A 129 -3.53 -5.69 -9.61
N LYS A 130 -2.44 -4.97 -9.84
CA LYS A 130 -1.83 -4.08 -8.85
C LYS A 130 -2.60 -2.77 -8.70
N LEU A 131 -2.74 -2.33 -7.45
CA LEU A 131 -3.10 -0.95 -7.09
C LEU A 131 -1.77 -0.20 -6.90
N LEU A 132 -1.50 0.84 -7.67
CA LEU A 132 -0.18 1.49 -7.71
C LEU A 132 -0.08 2.72 -6.83
N THR A 133 -0.91 3.73 -7.09
CA THR A 133 -0.94 4.97 -6.31
C THR A 133 -2.34 5.27 -5.83
N ILE A 134 -2.43 6.05 -4.77
CA ILE A 134 -3.68 6.51 -4.17
C ILE A 134 -3.54 7.97 -3.75
N GLN A 135 -4.62 8.74 -3.89
CA GLN A 135 -4.68 10.13 -3.46
C GLN A 135 -6.05 10.43 -2.87
N TYR A 136 -6.08 11.03 -1.69
CA TYR A 136 -7.32 11.47 -1.08
C TYR A 136 -7.89 12.70 -1.81
N LEU A 137 -9.17 12.67 -2.15
CA LEU A 137 -9.86 13.74 -2.87
C LEU A 137 -10.80 14.56 -1.97
N GLY A 138 -10.99 14.14 -0.73
CA GLY A 138 -12.00 14.71 0.17
C GLY A 138 -13.34 13.95 0.12
N ASN A 139 -14.17 14.20 1.14
CA ASN A 139 -15.52 13.63 1.24
C ASN A 139 -15.56 12.09 1.13
N GLY A 140 -14.59 11.40 1.75
CA GLY A 140 -14.49 9.95 1.75
C GLY A 140 -14.18 9.32 0.39
N LYS A 141 -13.59 10.07 -0.54
CA LYS A 141 -13.21 9.58 -1.87
C LYS A 141 -11.72 9.63 -2.12
N ALA A 142 -11.23 8.64 -2.87
CA ALA A 142 -9.84 8.56 -3.29
C ALA A 142 -9.73 8.34 -4.80
N LEU A 143 -8.70 8.93 -5.40
CA LEU A 143 -8.22 8.58 -6.74
C LEU A 143 -7.25 7.43 -6.60
N ALA A 144 -7.44 6.39 -7.39
CA ALA A 144 -6.54 5.25 -7.49
C ALA A 144 -6.03 5.08 -8.92
N TYR A 145 -4.75 4.78 -9.06
CA TYR A 145 -4.12 4.33 -10.30
C TYR A 145 -3.82 2.86 -10.17
N ALA A 146 -4.34 2.05 -11.07
CA ALA A 146 -4.31 0.61 -11.00
C ALA A 146 -3.95 -0.02 -12.34
N ARG A 147 -3.61 -1.31 -12.31
CA ARG A 147 -3.30 -2.10 -13.50
C ARG A 147 -4.30 -3.23 -13.68
N ASN A 148 -4.66 -3.47 -14.92
CA ASN A 148 -5.39 -4.66 -15.35
C ASN A 148 -4.40 -5.66 -15.98
N ASP A 149 -4.03 -6.69 -15.23
CA ASP A 149 -3.04 -7.67 -15.65
C ASP A 149 -3.49 -8.51 -16.86
N ALA A 150 -4.80 -8.63 -17.10
CA ALA A 150 -5.34 -9.30 -18.27
C ALA A 150 -5.02 -8.54 -19.58
N ALA A 151 -4.82 -7.22 -19.49
CA ALA A 151 -4.42 -6.40 -20.65
C ALA A 151 -2.89 -6.36 -20.85
N GLY A 152 -2.12 -6.99 -19.97
CA GLY A 152 -0.68 -7.11 -20.03
C GLY A 152 0.03 -6.56 -18.80
N THR A 153 1.21 -7.09 -18.53
CA THR A 153 2.02 -6.71 -17.36
C THR A 153 3.33 -5.99 -17.72
N ALA A 154 3.62 -5.85 -19.03
CA ALA A 154 4.79 -5.13 -19.49
C ALA A 154 4.62 -3.61 -19.26
N ILE A 155 5.73 -2.92 -19.09
CA ILE A 155 5.72 -1.48 -18.79
C ILE A 155 5.13 -0.62 -19.93
N ASP A 156 5.18 -1.12 -21.15
CA ASP A 156 4.65 -0.51 -22.36
C ASP A 156 3.23 -1.01 -22.72
N SER A 157 2.64 -1.87 -21.91
CA SER A 157 1.25 -2.29 -22.10
C SER A 157 0.28 -1.18 -21.68
N TYR A 158 -0.75 -0.93 -22.48
CA TYR A 158 -1.85 -0.01 -22.13
C TYR A 158 -2.83 -0.68 -21.15
N SER A 159 -2.30 -1.10 -20.00
CA SER A 159 -3.02 -1.89 -19.00
C SER A 159 -3.42 -1.10 -17.75
N HIS A 160 -3.00 0.14 -17.65
CA HIS A 160 -3.26 0.98 -16.50
C HIS A 160 -4.54 1.79 -16.66
N TYR A 161 -5.16 2.15 -15.54
CA TYR A 161 -6.37 2.96 -15.51
C TYR A 161 -6.51 3.73 -14.20
N TYR A 162 -7.31 4.79 -14.23
CA TYR A 162 -7.71 5.54 -13.06
C TYR A 162 -9.12 5.19 -12.61
N SER A 163 -9.34 5.19 -11.31
CA SER A 163 -10.67 5.03 -10.72
C SER A 163 -10.86 5.91 -9.50
N ILE A 164 -12.11 6.30 -9.26
CA ILE A 164 -12.52 6.86 -7.97
C ILE A 164 -13.00 5.72 -7.09
N ILE A 165 -12.50 5.67 -5.86
CA ILE A 165 -12.92 4.75 -4.81
C ILE A 165 -13.72 5.55 -3.78
N ASP A 166 -14.92 5.10 -3.45
CA ASP A 166 -15.66 5.55 -2.27
C ASP A 166 -15.18 4.74 -1.06
N LEU A 167 -14.49 5.39 -0.12
CA LEU A 167 -13.86 4.73 1.02
C LEU A 167 -14.84 4.17 2.06
N THR A 168 -16.12 4.54 1.97
CA THR A 168 -17.17 4.08 2.87
C THR A 168 -17.93 2.89 2.28
N THR A 169 -18.32 2.99 1.01
CA THR A 169 -19.20 1.99 0.38
C THR A 169 -18.43 0.90 -0.35
N GLY A 170 -17.16 1.13 -0.70
CA GLY A 170 -16.39 0.21 -1.53
C GLY A 170 -16.67 0.36 -3.03
N GLU A 171 -17.53 1.26 -3.42
CA GLU A 171 -17.82 1.48 -4.83
C GLU A 171 -16.61 2.04 -5.56
N ARG A 172 -16.37 1.51 -6.76
CA ARG A 172 -15.27 1.93 -7.61
C ARG A 172 -15.78 2.29 -9.00
N THR A 173 -15.48 3.50 -9.44
CA THR A 173 -15.85 3.99 -10.76
C THR A 173 -14.60 4.29 -11.57
N ARG A 174 -14.40 3.62 -12.69
CA ARG A 174 -13.33 3.94 -13.64
C ARG A 174 -13.54 5.30 -14.27
N LEU A 175 -12.46 6.07 -14.38
CA LEU A 175 -12.52 7.36 -15.05
C LEU A 175 -12.55 7.18 -16.57
N SER A 176 -13.41 7.97 -17.20
CA SER A 176 -13.52 8.02 -18.66
C SER A 176 -13.68 9.45 -19.14
N TYR A 177 -13.23 9.71 -20.36
CA TYR A 177 -13.48 10.96 -21.07
C TYR A 177 -14.03 10.64 -22.45
N GLU A 178 -15.16 11.26 -22.81
CA GLU A 178 -15.88 11.01 -24.06
C GLU A 178 -16.14 9.52 -24.34
N GLY A 179 -16.47 8.76 -23.29
CA GLY A 179 -16.75 7.33 -23.37
C GLY A 179 -15.52 6.43 -23.51
N LYS A 180 -14.30 6.98 -23.41
CA LYS A 180 -13.05 6.21 -23.40
C LYS A 180 -12.47 6.20 -21.99
N GLU A 181 -12.05 5.04 -21.50
CA GLU A 181 -11.34 4.94 -20.22
C GLU A 181 -10.02 5.73 -20.30
N LEU A 182 -9.72 6.45 -19.19
CA LEU A 182 -8.45 7.12 -19.03
C LEU A 182 -7.40 6.11 -18.53
N ALA A 183 -6.35 5.95 -19.30
CA ALA A 183 -5.21 5.08 -19.05
C ALA A 183 -3.93 5.92 -18.84
#